data_5ca8a8e3de83d9c080dc75ca8ac76d10
#
_entry.id   5ca8a8e3de83d9c080dc75ca8ac76d10
#
_cell.length_a   1.000
_cell.length_b   1.000
_cell.length_c   1.000
_cell.angle_alpha   90.00
_cell.angle_beta   90.00
_cell.angle_gamma   90.00
#
_symmetry.space_group_name_H-M   'P 1'
#
loop_
_entity.id
_entity.type
_entity.pdbx_description
1 polymer ?
#
loop_
_entity_poly.entity_id
_entity_poly.type
_entity_poly.pdbx_seq_one_letter_code
_entity_poly.pdbx_strand_id
1 'polypeptide(L)'
;MHPFDLVPPALEQGLLPLAALAAAPVPEDHPYARARILLLAAAEQDAVDESALLSTAFASQDTRRDLALVCRVDARQRATLAALWPSGGDLLQRGLIYALLSLDLCAVLAQRLSDGPLRQGLHFVLPEFQDELYRLANLMMLIDNTPAQQLLQGYAEIMPGRPLIACHRHPYDEVRAALAPDAEVFSRLAPRLLRSLCRAKETFYLQAAGKAKTKEARGLYLELSLLAQQHTTHFGSLLPLRTPVLQLLDAQYLEAYLYDSCAREEERAAMRQLFLEERDHELAHLHKLCALAERENGARPTLPAFPDPLRLGPSKGYVRDILQSVGFTAQREQYVPVGQLPQGADFFRYQRLLCGREDAPSHQVVARLIAQTGSDYRFEIAPHPIDALQNRQRDNTQVGR
;
A
#
# COMPACT_ATOMS: atom_id res chain seq x y z
N MET A 1 9.28 -14.37 -17.50
CA MET A 1 8.50 -15.64 -17.58
C MET A 1 7.15 -15.33 -18.21
N HIS A 2 6.66 -16.14 -19.11
CA HIS A 2 5.30 -16.00 -19.59
C HIS A 2 4.34 -16.85 -18.72
N PRO A 3 3.15 -16.33 -18.33
CA PRO A 3 2.23 -17.05 -17.43
C PRO A 3 1.82 -18.44 -17.92
N PHE A 4 1.78 -18.66 -19.25
CA PHE A 4 1.36 -19.94 -19.86
C PHE A 4 2.52 -20.88 -20.22
N ASP A 5 3.77 -20.55 -19.85
CA ASP A 5 4.92 -21.48 -20.05
C ASP A 5 4.90 -22.61 -19.02
N LEU A 6 4.20 -22.45 -17.91
CA LEU A 6 4.06 -23.46 -16.87
C LEU A 6 2.68 -24.12 -16.94
N VAL A 7 2.67 -25.42 -16.66
CA VAL A 7 1.41 -26.18 -16.47
C VAL A 7 1.03 -26.07 -15.00
N PRO A 8 -0.03 -25.30 -14.67
CA PRO A 8 -0.39 -25.13 -13.27
C PRO A 8 -1.03 -26.40 -12.69
N PRO A 9 -1.02 -26.56 -11.35
CA PRO A 9 -1.76 -27.62 -10.67
C PRO A 9 -3.27 -27.44 -10.84
N ALA A 10 -4.05 -28.45 -10.45
CA ALA A 10 -5.49 -28.24 -10.28
C ALA A 10 -5.75 -27.23 -9.16
N LEU A 11 -6.80 -26.40 -9.30
CA LEU A 11 -7.08 -25.26 -8.42
C LEU A 11 -7.02 -25.54 -6.92
N GLU A 12 -7.44 -26.68 -6.46
CA GLU A 12 -7.42 -27.06 -5.02
C GLU A 12 -6.25 -27.99 -4.67
N GLN A 13 -5.38 -28.30 -5.61
CA GLN A 13 -4.23 -29.19 -5.36
C GLN A 13 -3.11 -28.43 -4.65
N GLY A 14 -2.59 -28.98 -3.58
CA GLY A 14 -1.46 -28.43 -2.85
C GLY A 14 -1.82 -27.39 -1.78
N LEU A 15 -3.10 -27.04 -1.62
CA LEU A 15 -3.51 -26.15 -0.54
C LEU A 15 -3.16 -26.72 0.82
N LEU A 16 -2.43 -25.94 1.61
CA LEU A 16 -2.01 -26.37 2.95
C LEU A 16 -3.23 -26.57 3.86
N PRO A 17 -3.31 -27.68 4.61
CA PRO A 17 -4.35 -27.86 5.62
C PRO A 17 -4.20 -26.86 6.77
N LEU A 18 -5.28 -26.51 7.46
CA LEU A 18 -5.26 -25.52 8.56
C LEU A 18 -4.24 -25.84 9.65
N ALA A 19 -4.04 -27.12 9.95
CA ALA A 19 -3.01 -27.55 10.91
C ALA A 19 -1.58 -27.25 10.45
N ALA A 20 -1.31 -27.34 9.13
CA ALA A 20 -0.01 -27.00 8.58
C ALA A 20 0.24 -25.48 8.58
N LEU A 21 -0.81 -24.64 8.42
CA LEU A 21 -0.69 -23.20 8.53
C LEU A 21 -0.24 -22.74 9.92
N ALA A 22 -0.66 -23.45 10.97
CA ALA A 22 -0.24 -23.16 12.34
C ALA A 22 1.26 -23.41 12.58
N ALA A 23 1.90 -24.22 11.73
CA ALA A 23 3.33 -24.55 11.75
C ALA A 23 4.12 -23.84 10.63
N ALA A 24 3.52 -22.85 9.97
CA ALA A 24 4.15 -22.11 8.88
C ALA A 24 5.45 -21.42 9.35
N PRO A 25 6.48 -21.32 8.50
CA PRO A 25 7.73 -20.68 8.86
C PRO A 25 7.50 -19.20 9.16
N VAL A 26 7.96 -18.73 10.32
CA VAL A 26 7.94 -17.30 10.64
C VAL A 26 9.05 -16.61 9.82
N PRO A 27 8.76 -15.48 9.13
CA PRO A 27 9.79 -14.74 8.43
C PRO A 27 10.85 -14.22 9.39
N GLU A 28 12.05 -14.03 8.88
CA GLU A 28 13.11 -13.37 9.64
C GLU A 28 12.69 -11.97 10.10
N ASP A 29 13.38 -11.49 11.10
CA ASP A 29 13.20 -10.13 11.63
C ASP A 29 13.84 -9.09 10.68
N HIS A 30 13.55 -9.22 9.40
CA HIS A 30 14.01 -8.36 8.33
C HIS A 30 12.83 -7.55 7.78
N PRO A 31 12.92 -6.20 7.72
CA PRO A 31 11.79 -5.35 7.33
C PRO A 31 11.16 -5.74 5.98
N TYR A 32 11.98 -6.02 4.96
CA TYR A 32 11.44 -6.37 3.63
C TYR A 32 10.89 -7.80 3.55
N ALA A 33 11.33 -8.74 4.37
CA ALA A 33 10.67 -10.04 4.45
C ALA A 33 9.24 -9.89 4.98
N ARG A 34 9.06 -9.06 6.01
CA ARG A 34 7.74 -8.70 6.56
C ARG A 34 6.92 -7.87 5.57
N ALA A 35 7.55 -6.91 4.87
CA ALA A 35 6.89 -6.08 3.86
C ALA A 35 6.34 -6.92 2.70
N ARG A 36 7.06 -7.92 2.20
CA ARG A 36 6.58 -8.85 1.16
C ARG A 36 5.31 -9.58 1.59
N ILE A 37 5.23 -10.04 2.84
CA ILE A 37 4.01 -10.71 3.36
C ILE A 37 2.84 -9.75 3.38
N LEU A 38 3.03 -8.50 3.83
CA LEU A 38 1.96 -7.50 3.85
C LEU A 38 1.51 -7.12 2.44
N LEU A 39 2.44 -7.05 1.48
CA LEU A 39 2.14 -6.75 0.08
C LEU A 39 1.26 -7.84 -0.55
N LEU A 40 1.68 -9.10 -0.42
CA LEU A 40 0.93 -10.25 -0.91
C LEU A 40 -0.43 -10.36 -0.23
N ALA A 41 -0.50 -10.23 1.11
CA ALA A 41 -1.76 -10.28 1.85
C ALA A 41 -2.73 -9.15 1.46
N ALA A 42 -2.23 -7.98 1.06
CA ALA A 42 -3.04 -6.88 0.56
C ALA A 42 -3.61 -7.20 -0.83
N ALA A 43 -2.84 -7.78 -1.73
CA ALA A 43 -3.29 -8.21 -3.06
C ALA A 43 -4.37 -9.28 -2.94
N GLU A 44 -4.12 -10.35 -2.18
CA GLU A 44 -5.07 -11.43 -1.92
C GLU A 44 -6.40 -10.95 -1.31
N GLN A 45 -6.35 -10.00 -0.37
CA GLN A 45 -7.58 -9.44 0.20
C GLN A 45 -8.39 -8.69 -0.85
N ASP A 46 -7.72 -7.91 -1.71
CA ASP A 46 -8.37 -7.15 -2.77
C ASP A 46 -8.97 -8.07 -3.83
N ALA A 47 -8.30 -9.16 -4.20
CA ALA A 47 -8.79 -10.17 -5.14
C ALA A 47 -10.02 -10.91 -4.60
N VAL A 48 -10.00 -11.32 -3.33
CA VAL A 48 -11.18 -11.94 -2.67
C VAL A 48 -12.38 -11.00 -2.71
N ASP A 49 -12.18 -9.73 -2.33
CA ASP A 49 -13.27 -8.74 -2.30
C ASP A 49 -13.80 -8.44 -3.70
N GLU A 50 -12.90 -8.30 -4.68
CA GLU A 50 -13.25 -8.02 -6.07
C GLU A 50 -13.95 -9.20 -6.73
N SER A 51 -13.48 -10.44 -6.51
CA SER A 51 -14.10 -11.66 -7.00
C SER A 51 -15.51 -11.83 -6.43
N ALA A 52 -15.71 -11.56 -5.15
CA ALA A 52 -17.04 -11.61 -4.53
C ALA A 52 -17.98 -10.55 -5.13
N LEU A 53 -17.51 -9.33 -5.31
CA LEU A 53 -18.28 -8.22 -5.87
C LEU A 53 -18.64 -8.49 -7.34
N LEU A 54 -17.64 -8.81 -8.16
CA LEU A 54 -17.82 -8.96 -9.61
C LEU A 54 -18.55 -10.24 -9.99
N SER A 55 -18.58 -11.27 -9.13
CA SER A 55 -19.37 -12.48 -9.35
C SER A 55 -20.86 -12.19 -9.59
N THR A 56 -21.37 -11.09 -9.01
CA THR A 56 -22.76 -10.67 -9.19
C THR A 56 -23.07 -10.15 -10.60
N ALA A 57 -22.07 -9.78 -11.37
CA ALA A 57 -22.23 -9.30 -12.74
C ALA A 57 -22.49 -10.43 -13.77
N PHE A 58 -22.31 -11.69 -13.37
CA PHE A 58 -22.47 -12.84 -14.28
C PHE A 58 -23.84 -13.51 -14.08
N ALA A 59 -24.56 -13.74 -15.20
CA ALA A 59 -25.83 -14.44 -15.19
C ALA A 59 -25.65 -15.97 -15.07
N SER A 60 -24.58 -16.53 -15.65
CA SER A 60 -24.29 -17.95 -15.64
C SER A 60 -23.99 -18.49 -14.26
N GLN A 61 -24.73 -19.53 -13.84
CA GLN A 61 -24.48 -20.19 -12.56
C GLN A 61 -23.12 -20.92 -12.54
N ASP A 62 -22.71 -21.48 -13.68
CA ASP A 62 -21.43 -22.18 -13.78
C ASP A 62 -20.25 -21.19 -13.68
N THR A 63 -20.38 -20.01 -14.31
CA THR A 63 -19.43 -18.92 -14.14
C THR A 63 -19.29 -18.50 -12.68
N ARG A 64 -20.42 -18.34 -11.96
CA ARG A 64 -20.40 -18.00 -10.52
C ARG A 64 -19.76 -19.10 -9.67
N ARG A 65 -19.97 -20.38 -10.01
CA ARG A 65 -19.31 -21.52 -9.33
C ARG A 65 -17.80 -21.51 -9.55
N ASP A 66 -17.36 -21.27 -10.79
CA ASP A 66 -15.95 -21.14 -11.12
C ASP A 66 -15.28 -20.01 -10.33
N LEU A 67 -15.92 -18.84 -10.27
CA LEU A 67 -15.42 -17.69 -9.49
C LEU A 67 -15.44 -17.97 -7.97
N ALA A 68 -16.43 -18.67 -7.45
CA ALA A 68 -16.47 -19.06 -6.04
C ALA A 68 -15.31 -20.00 -5.68
N LEU A 69 -14.89 -20.86 -6.62
CA LEU A 69 -13.74 -21.73 -6.42
C LEU A 69 -12.44 -20.93 -6.40
N VAL A 70 -12.23 -20.02 -7.35
CA VAL A 70 -11.08 -19.09 -7.35
C VAL A 70 -11.03 -18.31 -6.04
N CYS A 71 -12.10 -17.61 -5.68
CA CYS A 71 -12.19 -16.84 -4.44
C CYS A 71 -11.89 -17.67 -3.18
N ARG A 72 -12.26 -18.96 -3.16
CA ARG A 72 -11.92 -19.87 -2.04
C ARG A 72 -10.45 -20.15 -1.95
N VAL A 73 -9.76 -20.29 -3.09
CA VAL A 73 -8.30 -20.50 -3.12
C VAL A 73 -7.58 -19.24 -2.66
N ASP A 74 -7.94 -18.06 -3.21
CA ASP A 74 -7.40 -16.75 -2.77
C ASP A 74 -7.57 -16.54 -1.26
N ALA A 75 -8.78 -16.83 -0.74
CA ALA A 75 -9.05 -16.74 0.70
C ALA A 75 -8.15 -17.69 1.52
N ARG A 76 -7.76 -18.83 0.96
CA ARG A 76 -6.85 -19.77 1.59
C ARG A 76 -5.42 -19.28 1.58
N GLN A 77 -4.95 -18.73 0.46
CA GLN A 77 -3.64 -18.11 0.32
C GLN A 77 -3.49 -16.93 1.29
N ARG A 78 -4.52 -16.09 1.38
CA ARG A 78 -4.57 -15.03 2.40
C ARG A 78 -4.44 -15.57 3.83
N ALA A 79 -5.09 -16.70 4.15
CA ALA A 79 -4.96 -17.33 5.46
C ALA A 79 -3.53 -17.86 5.71
N THR A 80 -2.87 -18.40 4.67
CA THR A 80 -1.46 -18.78 4.70
C THR A 80 -0.59 -17.58 5.05
N LEU A 81 -0.72 -16.48 4.33
CA LEU A 81 0.05 -15.25 4.57
C LEU A 81 -0.22 -14.66 5.98
N ALA A 82 -1.47 -14.71 6.45
CA ALA A 82 -1.80 -14.26 7.79
C ALA A 82 -1.12 -15.09 8.88
N ALA A 83 -0.96 -16.41 8.67
CA ALA A 83 -0.25 -17.29 9.58
C ALA A 83 1.26 -17.06 9.61
N LEU A 84 1.85 -16.48 8.55
CA LEU A 84 3.26 -16.09 8.52
C LEU A 84 3.57 -14.86 9.37
N TRP A 85 2.57 -14.06 9.72
CA TRP A 85 2.79 -12.90 10.58
C TRP A 85 2.98 -13.35 12.04
N PRO A 86 4.02 -12.85 12.77
CA PRO A 86 4.29 -13.27 14.15
C PRO A 86 3.07 -13.08 15.04
N SER A 87 2.67 -14.13 15.76
CA SER A 87 1.62 -14.05 16.76
C SER A 87 2.05 -13.13 17.91
N GLY A 88 1.20 -12.17 18.28
CA GLY A 88 1.51 -11.20 19.33
C GLY A 88 2.38 -10.03 18.87
N GLY A 89 2.62 -9.87 17.57
CA GLY A 89 3.35 -8.73 17.01
C GLY A 89 2.68 -7.40 17.37
N ASP A 90 3.51 -6.41 17.75
CA ASP A 90 3.06 -5.07 18.10
C ASP A 90 2.38 -4.41 16.89
N LEU A 91 1.22 -3.79 17.12
CA LEU A 91 0.47 -3.05 16.11
C LEU A 91 1.29 -1.90 15.52
N LEU A 92 2.09 -1.24 16.36
CA LEU A 92 2.91 -0.11 15.93
C LEU A 92 4.05 -0.56 15.03
N GLN A 93 4.70 -1.70 15.35
CA GLN A 93 5.70 -2.31 14.46
C GLN A 93 5.09 -2.66 13.10
N ARG A 94 3.90 -3.24 13.09
CA ARG A 94 3.19 -3.55 11.83
C ARG A 94 2.85 -2.28 11.05
N GLY A 95 2.43 -1.22 11.72
CA GLY A 95 2.18 0.08 11.11
C GLY A 95 3.44 0.66 10.45
N LEU A 96 4.59 0.57 11.12
CA LEU A 96 5.88 1.01 10.57
C LEU A 96 6.30 0.21 9.34
N ILE A 97 6.07 -1.11 9.32
CA ILE A 97 6.34 -1.92 8.12
C ILE A 97 5.40 -1.56 6.97
N TYR A 98 4.12 -1.26 7.24
CA TYR A 98 3.20 -0.74 6.21
C TYR A 98 3.66 0.62 5.67
N ALA A 99 4.15 1.52 6.52
CA ALA A 99 4.66 2.82 6.09
C ALA A 99 5.93 2.69 5.24
N LEU A 100 6.90 1.86 5.67
CA LEU A 100 8.09 1.52 4.88
C LEU A 100 7.70 0.94 3.51
N LEU A 101 6.80 -0.06 3.50
CA LEU A 101 6.33 -0.68 2.27
C LEU A 101 5.68 0.35 1.33
N SER A 102 4.83 1.23 1.85
CA SER A 102 4.15 2.25 1.04
C SER A 102 5.15 3.21 0.39
N LEU A 103 6.13 3.66 1.16
CA LEU A 103 7.17 4.59 0.71
C LEU A 103 8.04 3.96 -0.38
N ASP A 104 8.63 2.79 -0.12
CA ASP A 104 9.55 2.15 -1.05
C ASP A 104 8.83 1.58 -2.29
N LEU A 105 7.63 1.01 -2.12
CA LEU A 105 6.82 0.57 -3.25
C LEU A 105 6.47 1.74 -4.18
N CYS A 106 6.00 2.85 -3.63
CA CYS A 106 5.70 4.05 -4.41
C CYS A 106 6.94 4.55 -5.18
N ALA A 107 8.09 4.59 -4.52
CA ALA A 107 9.35 5.00 -5.14
C ALA A 107 9.80 4.04 -6.25
N VAL A 108 9.74 2.73 -6.02
CA VAL A 108 10.11 1.70 -7.01
C VAL A 108 9.18 1.73 -8.22
N LEU A 109 7.88 1.88 -8.01
CA LEU A 109 6.91 1.99 -9.10
C LEU A 109 7.14 3.27 -9.91
N ALA A 110 7.35 4.41 -9.24
CA ALA A 110 7.59 5.70 -9.93
C ALA A 110 8.85 5.67 -10.82
N GLN A 111 9.90 4.96 -10.40
CA GLN A 111 11.13 4.81 -11.19
C GLN A 111 10.94 3.90 -12.41
N ARG A 112 9.96 3.00 -12.41
CA ARG A 112 9.74 2.04 -13.50
C ARG A 112 8.67 2.49 -14.49
N LEU A 113 7.78 3.41 -14.12
CA LEU A 113 6.70 3.87 -14.98
C LEU A 113 7.22 4.77 -16.09
N SER A 114 6.81 4.44 -17.31
CA SER A 114 7.00 5.28 -18.50
C SER A 114 5.94 6.38 -18.61
N ASP A 115 4.73 6.13 -18.09
CA ASP A 115 3.60 7.09 -18.08
C ASP A 115 3.92 8.29 -17.20
N GLY A 116 4.08 9.47 -17.83
CA GLY A 116 4.44 10.72 -17.15
C GLY A 116 3.40 11.17 -16.13
N PRO A 117 2.11 11.28 -16.47
CA PRO A 117 1.05 11.64 -15.54
C PRO A 117 0.91 10.71 -14.34
N LEU A 118 0.97 9.39 -14.56
CA LEU A 118 0.91 8.40 -13.47
C LEU A 118 2.13 8.53 -12.56
N ARG A 119 3.35 8.64 -13.12
CA ARG A 119 4.56 8.86 -12.36
C ARG A 119 4.51 10.15 -11.53
N GLN A 120 4.00 11.25 -12.10
CA GLN A 120 3.81 12.50 -11.36
C GLN A 120 2.81 12.35 -10.21
N GLY A 121 1.74 11.56 -10.40
CA GLY A 121 0.82 11.19 -9.33
C GLY A 121 1.52 10.47 -8.17
N LEU A 122 2.45 9.56 -8.47
CA LEU A 122 3.25 8.88 -7.45
C LEU A 122 4.22 9.84 -6.74
N HIS A 123 4.88 10.74 -7.47
CA HIS A 123 5.71 11.78 -6.87
C HIS A 123 4.91 12.69 -5.92
N PHE A 124 3.64 12.92 -6.25
CA PHE A 124 2.75 13.71 -5.41
C PHE A 124 2.43 13.05 -4.07
N VAL A 125 2.17 11.73 -4.04
CA VAL A 125 1.79 11.01 -2.80
C VAL A 125 3.00 10.54 -1.99
N LEU A 126 4.17 10.42 -2.59
CA LEU A 126 5.38 9.93 -1.92
C LEU A 126 5.77 10.73 -0.66
N PRO A 127 5.73 12.09 -0.65
CA PRO A 127 5.95 12.87 0.57
C PRO A 127 4.91 12.62 1.67
N GLU A 128 3.71 12.15 1.33
CA GLU A 128 2.67 11.77 2.30
C GLU A 128 3.02 10.45 2.99
N PHE A 129 3.49 9.46 2.23
CA PHE A 129 4.02 8.21 2.81
C PHE A 129 5.27 8.42 3.66
N GLN A 130 6.12 9.39 3.30
CA GLN A 130 7.25 9.77 4.12
C GLN A 130 6.81 10.37 5.47
N ASP A 131 5.80 11.24 5.48
CA ASP A 131 5.28 11.84 6.72
C ASP A 131 4.54 10.80 7.59
N GLU A 132 3.85 9.85 6.98
CA GLU A 132 3.26 8.71 7.68
C GLU A 132 4.31 7.93 8.48
N LEU A 133 5.43 7.55 7.84
CA LEU A 133 6.54 6.87 8.49
C LEU A 133 7.10 7.69 9.65
N TYR A 134 7.30 8.98 9.44
CA TYR A 134 7.78 9.91 10.47
C TYR A 134 6.81 9.99 11.66
N ARG A 135 5.50 10.10 11.45
CA ARG A 135 4.51 10.20 12.54
C ARG A 135 4.43 8.91 13.35
N LEU A 136 4.45 7.76 12.70
CA LEU A 136 4.46 6.46 13.40
C LEU A 136 5.75 6.25 14.19
N ALA A 137 6.89 6.69 13.67
CA ALA A 137 8.17 6.64 14.40
C ALA A 137 8.17 7.55 15.63
N ASN A 138 7.59 8.75 15.51
CA ASN A 138 7.38 9.64 16.66
C ASN A 138 6.43 9.04 17.70
N LEU A 139 5.35 8.36 17.25
CA LEU A 139 4.44 7.66 18.16
C LEU A 139 5.17 6.52 18.88
N MET A 140 6.01 5.74 18.19
CA MET A 140 6.80 4.66 18.80
C MET A 140 7.74 5.19 19.87
N MET A 141 8.42 6.28 19.60
CA MET A 141 9.28 6.93 20.57
C MET A 141 8.48 7.48 21.76
N LEU A 142 7.29 8.04 21.53
CA LEU A 142 6.43 8.61 22.56
C LEU A 142 5.88 7.58 23.54
N ILE A 143 5.43 6.41 23.04
CA ILE A 143 4.71 5.44 23.88
C ILE A 143 5.57 4.27 24.37
N ASP A 144 6.57 3.85 23.58
CA ASP A 144 7.43 2.69 23.87
C ASP A 144 8.87 3.09 24.18
N ASN A 145 9.21 4.37 24.04
CA ASN A 145 10.59 4.89 24.14
C ASN A 145 11.60 4.05 23.31
N THR A 146 11.15 3.57 22.14
CA THR A 146 11.93 2.70 21.25
C THR A 146 12.18 3.43 19.94
N PRO A 147 13.45 3.54 19.51
CA PRO A 147 13.79 4.14 18.23
C PRO A 147 13.36 3.27 17.06
N ALA A 148 12.56 3.82 16.15
CA ALA A 148 11.99 3.06 15.00
C ALA A 148 13.07 2.51 14.04
N GLN A 149 14.27 3.15 13.96
CA GLN A 149 15.37 2.59 13.14
C GLN A 149 15.87 1.22 13.61
N GLN A 150 15.61 0.81 14.87
CA GLN A 150 15.95 -0.54 15.32
C GLN A 150 15.13 -1.59 14.57
N LEU A 151 13.84 -1.30 14.31
CA LEU A 151 12.98 -2.15 13.50
C LEU A 151 13.30 -2.02 12.01
N LEU A 152 13.52 -0.79 11.54
CA LEU A 152 13.72 -0.49 10.13
C LEU A 152 15.17 -0.70 9.67
N GLN A 153 16.10 -1.01 10.59
CA GLN A 153 17.51 -1.33 10.31
C GLN A 153 18.21 -0.29 9.42
N GLY A 154 17.78 0.97 9.49
CA GLY A 154 18.33 2.06 8.69
C GLY A 154 17.98 1.99 7.19
N TYR A 155 17.06 1.12 6.75
CA TYR A 155 16.65 1.03 5.36
C TYR A 155 15.85 2.24 4.87
N ALA A 156 15.14 2.93 5.74
CA ALA A 156 14.50 4.21 5.44
C ALA A 156 15.09 5.32 6.30
N GLU A 157 15.03 6.56 5.83
CA GLU A 157 15.26 7.73 6.64
C GLU A 157 13.94 8.16 7.29
N ILE A 158 14.01 8.55 8.57
CA ILE A 158 12.85 9.00 9.32
C ILE A 158 12.95 10.51 9.45
N MET A 159 12.19 11.20 8.62
CA MET A 159 12.16 12.64 8.54
C MET A 159 10.77 13.11 8.10
N PRO A 160 10.36 14.35 8.41
CA PRO A 160 9.09 14.88 7.97
C PRO A 160 8.94 14.86 6.45
N GLY A 161 7.77 14.46 6.00
CA GLY A 161 7.32 14.63 4.62
C GLY A 161 6.32 15.78 4.51
N ARG A 162 5.31 15.65 3.62
CA ARG A 162 4.17 16.56 3.60
C ARG A 162 3.32 16.29 4.83
N PRO A 163 3.08 17.30 5.70
CA PRO A 163 2.32 17.12 6.93
C PRO A 163 0.93 16.52 6.64
N LEU A 164 0.52 15.50 7.41
CA LEU A 164 -0.73 14.79 7.18
C LEU A 164 -1.94 15.73 7.11
N ILE A 165 -1.97 16.79 7.90
CA ILE A 165 -3.05 17.79 7.83
C ILE A 165 -3.17 18.44 6.45
N ALA A 166 -2.05 18.65 5.74
CA ALA A 166 -2.06 19.17 4.38
C ALA A 166 -2.53 18.12 3.35
N CYS A 167 -2.60 16.88 3.78
CA CYS A 167 -3.06 15.75 2.97
C CYS A 167 -4.56 15.45 3.15
N HIS A 168 -5.24 16.08 4.10
CA HIS A 168 -6.69 15.95 4.28
C HIS A 168 -7.43 16.68 3.16
N ARG A 169 -7.64 15.98 2.05
CA ARG A 169 -8.29 16.52 0.86
C ARG A 169 -9.77 16.15 0.80
N HIS A 170 -10.57 16.99 0.14
CA HIS A 170 -11.96 16.65 -0.13
C HIS A 170 -12.00 15.43 -1.09
N PRO A 171 -12.94 14.48 -0.90
CA PRO A 171 -13.03 13.28 -1.76
C PRO A 171 -13.10 13.59 -3.26
N TYR A 172 -13.71 14.68 -3.69
CA TYR A 172 -13.76 15.06 -5.10
C TYR A 172 -12.39 15.41 -5.67
N ASP A 173 -11.45 15.86 -4.84
CA ASP A 173 -10.09 16.19 -5.26
C ASP A 173 -9.22 14.94 -5.46
N GLU A 174 -9.70 13.78 -5.02
CA GLU A 174 -8.98 12.51 -5.17
C GLU A 174 -9.29 11.77 -6.47
N VAL A 175 -10.47 11.99 -7.06
CA VAL A 175 -10.88 11.30 -8.26
C VAL A 175 -10.08 11.78 -9.47
N ARG A 176 -9.54 10.84 -10.22
CA ARG A 176 -8.73 11.06 -11.44
C ARG A 176 -9.38 10.45 -12.65
N ALA A 177 -8.95 10.88 -13.83
CA ALA A 177 -9.31 10.22 -15.06
C ALA A 177 -8.74 8.79 -15.08
N ALA A 178 -9.58 7.82 -15.45
CA ALA A 178 -9.16 6.44 -15.60
C ALA A 178 -8.11 6.31 -16.73
N LEU A 179 -7.18 5.38 -16.54
CA LEU A 179 -6.24 4.99 -17.58
C LEU A 179 -6.98 4.38 -18.78
N ALA A 180 -6.37 4.48 -19.95
CA ALA A 180 -6.90 3.83 -21.15
C ALA A 180 -6.97 2.30 -20.94
N PRO A 181 -8.00 1.60 -21.48
CA PRO A 181 -8.14 0.15 -21.31
C PRO A 181 -6.98 -0.66 -21.89
N ASP A 182 -6.29 -0.11 -22.87
CA ASP A 182 -5.12 -0.65 -23.58
C ASP A 182 -3.78 -0.09 -23.07
N ALA A 183 -3.79 0.66 -21.96
CA ALA A 183 -2.57 1.14 -21.34
C ALA A 183 -1.57 0.00 -21.11
N GLU A 184 -0.28 0.32 -21.11
CA GLU A 184 0.80 -0.64 -20.87
C GLU A 184 0.55 -1.42 -19.56
N VAL A 185 0.89 -2.71 -19.55
CA VAL A 185 0.53 -3.63 -18.46
C VAL A 185 1.00 -3.12 -17.11
N PHE A 186 2.26 -2.69 -17.00
CA PHE A 186 2.80 -2.21 -15.73
C PHE A 186 2.10 -0.94 -15.25
N SER A 187 1.71 -0.05 -16.19
CA SER A 187 0.91 1.14 -15.88
C SER A 187 -0.48 0.81 -15.35
N ARG A 188 -1.08 -0.31 -15.76
CA ARG A 188 -2.36 -0.79 -15.19
C ARG A 188 -2.20 -1.47 -13.83
N LEU A 189 -1.10 -2.21 -13.63
CA LEU A 189 -0.85 -2.95 -12.39
C LEU A 189 -0.46 -2.02 -11.23
N ALA A 190 0.29 -0.95 -11.50
CA ALA A 190 0.79 -0.07 -10.45
C ALA A 190 -0.31 0.59 -9.60
N PRO A 191 -1.37 1.23 -10.17
CA PRO A 191 -2.45 1.79 -9.36
C PRO A 191 -3.29 0.72 -8.67
N ARG A 192 -3.46 -0.47 -9.28
CA ARG A 192 -4.14 -1.60 -8.64
C ARG A 192 -3.41 -2.04 -7.38
N LEU A 193 -2.11 -2.23 -7.47
CA LEU A 193 -1.27 -2.65 -6.35
C LEU A 193 -1.29 -1.62 -5.21
N LEU A 194 -1.18 -0.33 -5.53
CA LEU A 194 -1.24 0.73 -4.53
C LEU A 194 -2.64 0.86 -3.91
N ARG A 195 -3.72 0.69 -4.68
CA ARG A 195 -5.08 0.63 -4.15
C ARG A 195 -5.22 -0.52 -3.14
N SER A 196 -4.78 -1.73 -3.51
CA SER A 196 -4.85 -2.91 -2.64
C SER A 196 -4.09 -2.68 -1.33
N LEU A 197 -2.88 -2.14 -1.40
CA LEU A 197 -2.10 -1.79 -0.22
C LEU A 197 -2.81 -0.75 0.66
N CYS A 198 -3.35 0.33 0.07
CA CYS A 198 -4.03 1.38 0.82
C CYS A 198 -5.32 0.88 1.49
N ARG A 199 -6.10 0.01 0.83
CA ARG A 199 -7.27 -0.66 1.45
C ARG A 199 -6.87 -1.54 2.65
N ALA A 200 -5.80 -2.31 2.51
CA ALA A 200 -5.29 -3.13 3.61
C ALA A 200 -4.83 -2.26 4.79
N LYS A 201 -4.16 -1.13 4.52
CA LYS A 201 -3.76 -0.14 5.53
C LYS A 201 -4.96 0.49 6.22
N GLU A 202 -5.99 0.92 5.48
CA GLU A 202 -7.22 1.46 6.05
C GLU A 202 -7.82 0.49 7.06
N THR A 203 -8.04 -0.76 6.66
CA THR A 203 -8.57 -1.81 7.52
C THR A 203 -7.69 -2.04 8.75
N PHE A 204 -6.38 -2.11 8.55
CA PHE A 204 -5.41 -2.29 9.63
C PHE A 204 -5.46 -1.13 10.63
N TYR A 205 -5.44 0.12 10.18
CA TYR A 205 -5.44 1.28 11.06
C TYR A 205 -6.75 1.44 11.84
N LEU A 206 -7.90 1.12 11.24
CA LEU A 206 -9.19 1.08 11.95
C LEU A 206 -9.17 0.04 13.08
N GLN A 207 -8.64 -1.16 12.80
CA GLN A 207 -8.50 -2.20 13.83
C GLN A 207 -7.50 -1.81 14.92
N ALA A 208 -6.38 -1.17 14.54
CA ALA A 208 -5.37 -0.69 15.47
C ALA A 208 -5.91 0.42 16.38
N ALA A 209 -6.71 1.34 15.83
CA ALA A 209 -7.39 2.38 16.60
C ALA A 209 -8.32 1.79 17.68
N GLY A 210 -9.07 0.73 17.33
CA GLY A 210 -9.93 0.01 18.28
C GLY A 210 -9.17 -0.66 19.43
N LYS A 211 -7.90 -1.01 19.22
CA LYS A 211 -7.04 -1.68 20.20
C LYS A 211 -6.04 -0.75 20.89
N ALA A 212 -5.94 0.52 20.43
CA ALA A 212 -4.99 1.48 20.95
C ALA A 212 -5.24 1.80 22.43
N LYS A 213 -4.17 1.79 23.24
CA LYS A 213 -4.22 2.02 24.69
C LYS A 213 -4.18 3.52 25.06
N THR A 214 -3.65 4.36 24.16
CA THR A 214 -3.52 5.81 24.41
C THR A 214 -4.40 6.60 23.45
N LYS A 215 -4.77 7.83 23.85
CA LYS A 215 -5.56 8.74 23.00
C LYS A 215 -4.77 9.12 21.75
N GLU A 216 -3.48 9.33 21.89
CA GLU A 216 -2.56 9.72 20.82
C GLU A 216 -2.45 8.63 19.74
N ALA A 217 -2.21 7.38 20.16
CA ALA A 217 -2.15 6.26 19.23
C ALA A 217 -3.49 6.06 18.50
N ARG A 218 -4.60 6.12 19.24
CA ARG A 218 -5.95 6.00 18.66
C ARG A 218 -6.22 7.09 17.65
N GLY A 219 -5.92 8.35 18.00
CA GLY A 219 -6.13 9.49 17.12
C GLY A 219 -5.30 9.37 15.84
N LEU A 220 -4.00 9.07 15.95
CA LEU A 220 -3.12 8.92 14.79
C LEU A 220 -3.58 7.77 13.88
N TYR A 221 -3.95 6.61 14.42
CA TYR A 221 -4.45 5.51 13.58
C TYR A 221 -5.75 5.87 12.84
N LEU A 222 -6.66 6.61 13.47
CA LEU A 222 -7.88 7.09 12.80
C LEU A 222 -7.53 8.07 11.65
N GLU A 223 -6.60 9.00 11.87
CA GLU A 223 -6.14 9.92 10.85
C GLU A 223 -5.46 9.18 9.69
N LEU A 224 -4.59 8.20 9.99
CA LEU A 224 -3.93 7.38 8.97
C LEU A 224 -4.91 6.49 8.21
N SER A 225 -5.98 5.99 8.85
CA SER A 225 -7.02 5.24 8.13
C SER A 225 -7.75 6.11 7.11
N LEU A 226 -8.03 7.37 7.45
CA LEU A 226 -8.64 8.33 6.54
C LEU A 226 -7.72 8.63 5.35
N LEU A 227 -6.43 8.84 5.60
CA LEU A 227 -5.45 9.07 4.54
C LEU A 227 -5.34 7.84 3.62
N ALA A 228 -5.31 6.63 4.19
CA ALA A 228 -5.31 5.39 3.42
C ALA A 228 -6.56 5.24 2.54
N GLN A 229 -7.73 5.63 3.05
CA GLN A 229 -8.98 5.67 2.27
C GLN A 229 -8.91 6.67 1.11
N GLN A 230 -8.33 7.85 1.33
CA GLN A 230 -8.12 8.83 0.26
C GLN A 230 -7.20 8.29 -0.84
N HIS A 231 -6.09 7.66 -0.46
CA HIS A 231 -5.20 7.01 -1.43
C HIS A 231 -5.90 5.85 -2.17
N THR A 232 -6.76 5.09 -1.48
CA THR A 232 -7.60 4.05 -2.13
C THR A 232 -8.49 4.64 -3.20
N THR A 233 -9.12 5.78 -2.93
CA THR A 233 -9.95 6.51 -3.91
C THR A 233 -9.10 7.03 -5.07
N HIS A 234 -7.95 7.63 -4.75
CA HIS A 234 -7.02 8.15 -5.75
C HIS A 234 -6.58 7.06 -6.74
N PHE A 235 -6.00 5.97 -6.24
CA PHE A 235 -5.49 4.90 -7.08
C PHE A 235 -6.62 4.08 -7.73
N GLY A 236 -7.73 3.90 -7.03
CA GLY A 236 -8.90 3.22 -7.57
C GLY A 236 -9.53 3.93 -8.76
N SER A 237 -9.57 5.26 -8.76
CA SER A 237 -10.10 6.05 -9.86
C SER A 237 -9.24 5.99 -11.13
N LEU A 238 -7.95 5.65 -11.00
CA LEU A 238 -7.04 5.45 -12.13
C LEU A 238 -7.24 4.13 -12.86
N LEU A 239 -7.94 3.16 -12.26
CA LEU A 239 -8.11 1.85 -12.88
C LEU A 239 -8.90 1.97 -14.18
N PRO A 240 -8.47 1.29 -15.26
CA PRO A 240 -9.15 1.36 -16.54
C PRO A 240 -10.53 0.72 -16.48
N LEU A 241 -11.47 1.27 -17.23
CA LEU A 241 -12.81 0.68 -17.40
C LEU A 241 -12.71 -0.56 -18.28
N ARG A 242 -12.89 -1.73 -17.67
CA ARG A 242 -12.84 -3.04 -18.33
C ARG A 242 -14.06 -3.89 -17.95
N THR A 243 -14.33 -4.94 -18.74
CA THR A 243 -15.38 -5.91 -18.38
C THR A 243 -15.03 -6.62 -17.06
N PRO A 244 -16.03 -7.11 -16.29
CA PRO A 244 -15.77 -7.76 -15.01
C PRO A 244 -14.74 -8.88 -15.09
N VAL A 245 -14.81 -9.74 -16.10
CA VAL A 245 -13.85 -10.85 -16.26
C VAL A 245 -12.42 -10.34 -16.54
N LEU A 246 -12.26 -9.25 -17.26
CA LEU A 246 -10.95 -8.66 -17.54
C LEU A 246 -10.38 -7.93 -16.31
N GLN A 247 -11.23 -7.38 -15.45
CA GLN A 247 -10.80 -6.82 -14.15
C GLN A 247 -10.26 -7.92 -13.24
N LEU A 248 -10.98 -9.04 -13.13
CA LEU A 248 -10.51 -10.21 -12.38
C LEU A 248 -9.20 -10.77 -12.95
N LEU A 249 -9.08 -10.80 -14.28
CA LEU A 249 -7.87 -11.28 -14.94
C LEU A 249 -6.66 -10.37 -14.63
N ASP A 250 -6.84 -9.04 -14.59
CA ASP A 250 -5.78 -8.11 -14.18
C ASP A 250 -5.40 -8.30 -12.70
N ALA A 251 -6.37 -8.64 -11.81
CA ALA A 251 -6.08 -8.94 -10.42
C ALA A 251 -5.21 -10.17 -10.28
N GLN A 252 -5.63 -11.29 -10.85
CA GLN A 252 -4.90 -12.56 -10.77
C GLN A 252 -3.53 -12.51 -11.48
N TYR A 253 -3.43 -11.74 -12.57
CA TYR A 253 -2.14 -11.51 -13.21
C TYR A 253 -1.18 -10.74 -12.28
N LEU A 254 -1.68 -9.75 -11.55
CA LEU A 254 -0.89 -9.03 -10.56
C LEU A 254 -0.40 -9.96 -9.45
N GLU A 255 -1.26 -10.82 -8.91
CA GLU A 255 -0.90 -11.75 -7.84
C GLU A 255 0.16 -12.75 -8.29
N ALA A 256 -0.02 -13.41 -9.43
CA ALA A 256 0.99 -14.29 -10.01
C ALA A 256 2.33 -13.59 -10.22
N TYR A 257 2.32 -12.34 -10.69
CA TYR A 257 3.50 -11.52 -10.85
C TYR A 257 4.17 -11.16 -9.51
N LEU A 258 3.39 -10.86 -8.48
CA LEU A 258 3.91 -10.53 -7.15
C LEU A 258 4.55 -11.75 -6.48
N TYR A 259 3.92 -12.92 -6.53
CA TYR A 259 4.50 -14.15 -6.00
C TYR A 259 5.78 -14.54 -6.74
N ASP A 260 5.82 -14.46 -8.08
CA ASP A 260 7.05 -14.68 -8.85
C ASP A 260 8.16 -13.69 -8.45
N SER A 261 7.81 -12.42 -8.27
CA SER A 261 8.75 -11.38 -7.84
C SER A 261 9.28 -11.66 -6.43
N CYS A 262 8.39 -11.97 -5.48
CA CYS A 262 8.78 -12.28 -4.10
C CYS A 262 9.63 -13.55 -4.01
N ALA A 263 9.31 -14.59 -4.79
CA ALA A 263 10.10 -15.82 -4.82
C ALA A 263 11.53 -15.57 -5.32
N ARG A 264 11.72 -14.67 -6.27
CA ARG A 264 13.06 -14.33 -6.81
C ARG A 264 13.91 -13.51 -5.83
N GLU A 265 13.28 -12.76 -4.96
CA GLU A 265 13.95 -11.93 -3.96
C GLU A 265 14.13 -12.64 -2.60
N GLU A 266 13.50 -13.79 -2.42
CA GLU A 266 13.54 -14.50 -1.15
C GLU A 266 14.76 -15.43 -1.09
N GLU A 267 15.61 -15.23 -0.07
CA GLU A 267 16.84 -16.02 0.12
C GLU A 267 16.57 -17.34 0.82
N ARG A 268 15.57 -17.42 1.69
CA ARG A 268 15.23 -18.63 2.46
C ARG A 268 14.50 -19.64 1.60
N ALA A 269 15.06 -20.81 1.46
CA ALA A 269 14.54 -21.86 0.57
C ALA A 269 13.07 -22.22 0.88
N ALA A 270 12.69 -22.36 2.16
CA ALA A 270 11.33 -22.72 2.53
C ALA A 270 10.30 -21.63 2.17
N MET A 271 10.63 -20.34 2.38
CA MET A 271 9.77 -19.23 2.02
C MET A 271 9.69 -19.06 0.50
N ARG A 272 10.83 -19.20 -0.19
CA ARG A 272 10.85 -19.18 -1.66
C ARG A 272 9.97 -20.27 -2.24
N GLN A 273 10.05 -21.48 -1.71
CA GLN A 273 9.23 -22.60 -2.16
C GLN A 273 7.74 -22.31 -1.94
N LEU A 274 7.36 -21.77 -0.78
CA LEU A 274 5.98 -21.36 -0.51
C LEU A 274 5.49 -20.34 -1.54
N PHE A 275 6.27 -19.29 -1.83
CA PHE A 275 5.86 -18.28 -2.83
C PHE A 275 5.76 -18.86 -4.24
N LEU A 276 6.57 -19.85 -4.60
CA LEU A 276 6.46 -20.56 -5.89
C LEU A 276 5.19 -21.41 -5.96
N GLU A 277 4.83 -22.10 -4.88
CA GLU A 277 3.61 -22.90 -4.79
C GLU A 277 2.35 -22.02 -4.90
N GLU A 278 2.32 -20.90 -4.18
CA GLU A 278 1.20 -19.95 -4.26
C GLU A 278 1.14 -19.27 -5.64
N ARG A 279 2.28 -18.93 -6.25
CA ARG A 279 2.32 -18.48 -7.66
C ARG A 279 1.66 -19.48 -8.60
N ASP A 280 1.93 -20.76 -8.43
CA ASP A 280 1.39 -21.80 -9.31
C ASP A 280 -0.13 -21.92 -9.18
N HIS A 281 -0.70 -21.66 -7.99
CA HIS A 281 -2.15 -21.50 -7.83
C HIS A 281 -2.68 -20.29 -8.61
N GLU A 282 -1.99 -19.13 -8.55
CA GLU A 282 -2.39 -17.95 -9.34
C GLU A 282 -2.32 -18.19 -10.85
N LEU A 283 -1.36 -18.98 -11.33
CA LEU A 283 -1.32 -19.40 -12.73
C LEU A 283 -2.53 -20.27 -13.08
N ALA A 284 -3.00 -21.15 -12.17
CA ALA A 284 -4.23 -21.91 -12.37
C ALA A 284 -5.47 -21.00 -12.43
N HIS A 285 -5.54 -19.96 -11.59
CA HIS A 285 -6.59 -18.93 -11.67
C HIS A 285 -6.57 -18.22 -13.02
N LEU A 286 -5.41 -17.79 -13.50
CA LEU A 286 -5.26 -17.14 -14.81
C LEU A 286 -5.76 -18.04 -15.96
N HIS A 287 -5.42 -19.33 -15.95
CA HIS A 287 -5.91 -20.28 -16.95
C HIS A 287 -7.45 -20.39 -16.92
N LYS A 288 -8.02 -20.47 -15.71
CA LYS A 288 -9.46 -20.55 -15.49
C LYS A 288 -10.17 -19.28 -15.97
N LEU A 289 -9.67 -18.12 -15.60
CA LEU A 289 -10.24 -16.83 -16.00
C LEU A 289 -10.11 -16.54 -17.49
N CYS A 290 -9.02 -16.96 -18.14
CA CYS A 290 -8.91 -16.87 -19.60
C CYS A 290 -9.94 -17.73 -20.31
N ALA A 291 -10.21 -18.96 -19.83
CA ALA A 291 -11.28 -19.79 -20.38
C ALA A 291 -12.66 -19.18 -20.12
N LEU A 292 -12.85 -18.54 -18.97
CA LEU A 292 -14.07 -17.81 -18.66
C LEU A 292 -14.26 -16.60 -19.59
N ALA A 293 -13.21 -15.81 -19.78
CA ALA A 293 -13.23 -14.65 -20.68
C ALA A 293 -13.55 -15.05 -22.13
N GLU A 294 -13.03 -16.18 -22.59
CA GLU A 294 -13.35 -16.75 -23.90
C GLU A 294 -14.86 -17.11 -24.04
N ARG A 295 -15.43 -17.69 -22.98
CA ARG A 295 -16.89 -18.01 -22.96
C ARG A 295 -17.76 -16.75 -22.94
N GLU A 296 -17.37 -15.74 -22.16
CA GLU A 296 -18.19 -14.52 -21.95
C GLU A 296 -18.01 -13.48 -23.08
N ASN A 297 -16.81 -13.38 -23.66
CA ASN A 297 -16.46 -12.35 -24.64
C ASN A 297 -16.21 -12.91 -26.07
N GLY A 298 -16.24 -14.22 -26.24
CA GLY A 298 -16.02 -14.88 -27.56
C GLY A 298 -14.57 -14.96 -28.01
N ALA A 299 -13.61 -14.47 -27.21
CA ALA A 299 -12.18 -14.52 -27.52
C ALA A 299 -11.35 -14.75 -26.26
N ARG A 300 -10.35 -15.62 -26.38
CA ARG A 300 -9.39 -15.86 -25.28
C ARG A 300 -8.43 -14.67 -25.17
N PRO A 301 -8.30 -14.05 -24.00
CA PRO A 301 -7.35 -12.96 -23.79
C PRO A 301 -5.90 -13.44 -23.96
N THR A 302 -5.07 -12.62 -24.60
CA THR A 302 -3.62 -12.81 -24.63
C THR A 302 -3.02 -12.06 -23.46
N LEU A 303 -2.29 -12.77 -22.60
CA LEU A 303 -1.52 -12.17 -21.51
C LEU A 303 -0.08 -11.96 -21.96
N PRO A 304 0.56 -10.84 -21.60
CA PRO A 304 1.97 -10.65 -21.84
C PRO A 304 2.83 -11.51 -20.90
N ALA A 305 4.13 -11.62 -21.19
CA ALA A 305 5.10 -12.09 -20.21
C ALA A 305 5.15 -11.17 -18.98
N PHE A 306 5.52 -11.72 -17.82
CA PHE A 306 5.71 -10.88 -16.65
C PHE A 306 6.79 -9.84 -16.90
N PRO A 307 6.59 -8.59 -16.42
CA PRO A 307 7.65 -7.59 -16.39
C PRO A 307 8.86 -8.06 -15.56
N ASP A 308 9.91 -7.25 -15.53
CA ASP A 308 11.01 -7.49 -14.62
C ASP A 308 10.50 -7.57 -13.16
N PRO A 309 11.07 -8.44 -12.31
CA PRO A 309 10.60 -8.62 -10.95
C PRO A 309 10.47 -7.33 -10.17
N LEU A 310 9.43 -7.21 -9.38
CA LEU A 310 9.24 -6.09 -8.47
C LEU A 310 10.17 -6.30 -7.26
N ARG A 311 11.25 -5.54 -7.23
CA ARG A 311 12.25 -5.59 -6.15
C ARG A 311 11.96 -4.51 -5.14
N LEU A 312 11.58 -4.93 -3.93
CA LEU A 312 11.47 -4.02 -2.80
C LEU A 312 12.85 -3.81 -2.19
N GLY A 313 13.24 -2.56 -2.04
CA GLY A 313 14.53 -2.20 -1.46
C GLY A 313 14.56 -0.72 -1.08
N PRO A 314 15.62 -0.28 -0.36
CA PRO A 314 15.72 1.06 0.17
C PRO A 314 15.79 2.09 -0.97
N SER A 315 14.86 3.04 -0.96
CA SER A 315 14.75 4.10 -1.96
C SER A 315 15.17 5.48 -1.44
N LYS A 316 15.99 5.54 -0.38
CA LYS A 316 16.35 6.78 0.35
C LYS A 316 16.77 7.94 -0.54
N GLY A 317 17.69 7.69 -1.49
CA GLY A 317 18.16 8.73 -2.42
C GLY A 317 17.02 9.29 -3.26
N TYR A 318 16.24 8.42 -3.86
CA TYR A 318 15.10 8.82 -4.68
C TYR A 318 14.05 9.60 -3.87
N VAL A 319 13.74 9.16 -2.65
CA VAL A 319 12.82 9.86 -1.75
C VAL A 319 13.33 11.28 -1.44
N ARG A 320 14.63 11.43 -1.16
CA ARG A 320 15.25 12.75 -0.95
C ARG A 320 15.12 13.66 -2.17
N ASP A 321 15.41 13.15 -3.34
CA ASP A 321 15.32 13.91 -4.59
C ASP A 321 13.87 14.38 -4.84
N ILE A 322 12.89 13.54 -4.58
CA ILE A 322 11.48 13.91 -4.69
C ILE A 322 11.09 14.95 -3.65
N LEU A 323 11.47 14.79 -2.39
CA LEU A 323 11.19 15.79 -1.35
C LEU A 323 11.80 17.15 -1.71
N GLN A 324 13.01 17.18 -2.24
CA GLN A 324 13.67 18.41 -2.67
C GLN A 324 12.98 19.06 -3.89
N SER A 325 12.53 18.25 -4.86
CA SER A 325 11.96 18.75 -6.11
C SER A 325 10.49 19.15 -5.99
N VAL A 326 9.70 18.39 -5.20
CA VAL A 326 8.24 18.59 -5.06
C VAL A 326 7.91 19.51 -3.88
N GLY A 327 8.77 19.53 -2.87
CA GLY A 327 8.54 20.30 -1.66
C GLY A 327 7.28 19.86 -0.89
N PHE A 328 6.79 20.73 -0.01
CA PHE A 328 5.55 20.48 0.74
C PHE A 328 4.30 20.92 0.00
N THR A 329 4.46 21.79 -0.99
CA THR A 329 3.35 22.23 -1.82
C THR A 329 3.11 21.18 -2.89
N ALA A 330 1.87 20.83 -3.07
CA ALA A 330 1.53 19.89 -4.12
C ALA A 330 1.85 20.48 -5.48
N GLN A 331 2.57 19.75 -6.25
CA GLN A 331 2.88 20.05 -7.66
C GLN A 331 1.72 19.59 -8.59
N ARG A 332 0.49 19.83 -8.17
CA ARG A 332 -0.68 19.57 -9.01
C ARG A 332 -1.20 20.88 -9.56
N GLU A 333 -1.67 20.86 -10.79
CA GLU A 333 -2.21 22.05 -11.48
C GLU A 333 -3.29 22.79 -10.69
N GLN A 334 -4.04 22.10 -9.84
CA GLN A 334 -5.15 22.66 -9.06
C GLN A 334 -4.87 22.78 -7.56
N TYR A 335 -3.63 22.57 -7.15
CA TYR A 335 -3.29 22.59 -5.73
C TYR A 335 -2.43 23.84 -5.44
N VAL A 336 -2.89 24.66 -4.55
CA VAL A 336 -2.18 25.85 -4.10
C VAL A 336 -1.74 25.68 -2.64
N PRO A 337 -0.66 26.35 -2.22
CA PRO A 337 -0.29 26.40 -0.80
C PRO A 337 -1.48 26.84 0.05
N VAL A 338 -1.66 26.20 1.22
CA VAL A 338 -2.80 26.49 2.10
C VAL A 338 -2.93 27.97 2.45
N GLY A 339 -1.79 28.68 2.60
CA GLY A 339 -1.79 30.12 2.84
C GLY A 339 -2.32 30.99 1.67
N GLN A 340 -2.44 30.41 0.48
CA GLN A 340 -3.01 31.08 -0.70
C GLN A 340 -4.48 30.72 -0.94
N LEU A 341 -5.02 29.78 -0.16
CA LEU A 341 -6.43 29.39 -0.27
C LEU A 341 -7.32 30.53 0.25
N PRO A 342 -8.45 30.82 -0.44
CA PRO A 342 -9.48 31.70 0.10
C PRO A 342 -9.98 31.21 1.46
N GLN A 343 -10.27 32.11 2.40
CA GLN A 343 -10.77 31.74 3.74
C GLN A 343 -12.02 30.85 3.72
N GLY A 344 -12.82 30.93 2.67
CA GLY A 344 -14.01 30.11 2.47
C GLY A 344 -13.78 28.80 1.70
N ALA A 345 -12.54 28.43 1.39
CA ALA A 345 -12.27 27.21 0.64
C ALA A 345 -12.79 25.96 1.34
N ASP A 346 -13.26 24.99 0.57
CA ASP A 346 -13.78 23.72 1.07
C ASP A 346 -12.75 22.95 1.91
N PHE A 347 -11.47 23.14 1.63
CA PHE A 347 -10.38 22.61 2.46
C PHE A 347 -10.56 22.97 3.94
N PHE A 348 -10.76 24.24 4.30
CA PHE A 348 -10.91 24.65 5.70
C PHE A 348 -12.19 24.11 6.34
N ARG A 349 -13.26 24.00 5.55
CA ARG A 349 -14.50 23.38 6.01
C ARG A 349 -14.29 21.90 6.29
N TYR A 350 -13.57 21.20 5.42
CA TYR A 350 -13.26 19.79 5.56
C TYR A 350 -12.33 19.53 6.74
N GLN A 351 -11.28 20.35 6.94
CA GLN A 351 -10.43 20.27 8.12
C GLN A 351 -11.22 20.45 9.43
N ARG A 352 -12.14 21.40 9.49
CA ARG A 352 -13.02 21.57 10.66
C ARG A 352 -13.94 20.38 10.88
N LEU A 353 -14.38 19.73 9.83
CA LEU A 353 -15.19 18.50 9.93
C LEU A 353 -14.39 17.35 10.52
N LEU A 354 -13.13 17.18 10.10
CA LEU A 354 -12.29 16.07 10.52
C LEU A 354 -11.67 16.27 11.91
N CYS A 355 -11.14 17.45 12.18
CA CYS A 355 -10.38 17.73 13.39
C CYS A 355 -11.17 18.55 14.43
N GLY A 356 -12.36 19.05 14.08
CA GLY A 356 -13.12 19.92 14.95
C GLY A 356 -12.38 21.23 15.25
N ARG A 357 -12.16 21.49 16.54
CA ARG A 357 -11.38 22.65 17.03
C ARG A 357 -10.00 22.28 17.54
N GLU A 358 -9.69 20.98 17.57
CA GLU A 358 -8.41 20.48 18.03
C GLU A 358 -7.38 20.46 16.88
N ASP A 359 -6.10 20.41 17.23
CA ASP A 359 -5.06 20.11 16.26
C ASP A 359 -5.19 18.67 15.76
N ALA A 360 -4.70 18.41 14.54
CA ALA A 360 -4.70 17.06 13.97
C ALA A 360 -3.96 16.07 14.88
N PRO A 361 -4.44 14.83 15.02
CA PRO A 361 -3.79 13.83 15.87
C PRO A 361 -2.30 13.63 15.56
N SER A 362 -1.91 13.66 14.29
CA SER A 362 -0.52 13.59 13.86
C SER A 362 0.35 14.71 14.43
N HIS A 363 -0.19 15.92 14.54
CA HIS A 363 0.49 17.04 15.18
C HIS A 363 0.58 16.88 16.70
N GLN A 364 -0.51 16.39 17.33
CA GLN A 364 -0.53 16.16 18.78
C GLN A 364 0.55 15.16 19.21
N VAL A 365 0.76 14.07 18.42
CA VAL A 365 1.80 13.08 18.69
C VAL A 365 3.18 13.70 18.72
N VAL A 366 3.56 14.46 17.68
CA VAL A 366 4.87 15.07 17.57
C VAL A 366 5.06 16.17 18.59
N ALA A 367 4.07 17.05 18.77
CA ALA A 367 4.12 18.12 19.77
C ALA A 367 4.31 17.57 21.19
N ARG A 368 3.64 16.46 21.52
CA ARG A 368 3.75 15.80 22.81
C ARG A 368 5.12 15.17 23.02
N LEU A 369 5.69 14.51 21.99
CA LEU A 369 7.04 13.98 22.06
C LEU A 369 8.05 15.11 22.30
N ILE A 370 7.96 16.21 21.52
CA ILE A 370 8.84 17.38 21.69
C ILE A 370 8.72 17.96 23.11
N ALA A 371 7.50 18.04 23.66
CA ALA A 371 7.30 18.52 25.03
C ALA A 371 7.94 17.63 26.09
N GLN A 372 8.06 16.32 25.83
CA GLN A 372 8.66 15.35 26.74
C GLN A 372 10.19 15.25 26.61
N THR A 373 10.71 15.33 25.40
CA THR A 373 12.12 15.02 25.07
C THR A 373 12.93 16.22 24.61
N GLY A 374 12.27 17.34 24.27
CA GLY A 374 12.89 18.53 23.70
C GLY A 374 13.04 18.54 22.19
N SER A 375 12.79 17.43 21.51
CA SER A 375 12.90 17.31 20.04
C SER A 375 11.95 16.26 19.47
N ASP A 376 11.64 16.37 18.17
CA ASP A 376 11.00 15.30 17.42
C ASP A 376 11.98 14.15 17.17
N TYR A 377 11.44 12.96 16.88
CA TYR A 377 12.25 11.80 16.54
C TYR A 377 12.59 11.77 15.06
N ARG A 378 13.88 11.65 14.76
CA ARG A 378 14.43 11.54 13.40
C ARG A 378 15.55 10.52 13.32
N PHE A 379 15.74 9.98 12.17
CA PHE A 379 16.91 9.22 11.75
C PHE A 379 17.26 9.60 10.30
N GLU A 380 18.22 10.48 10.15
CA GLU A 380 18.63 11.05 8.86
C GLU A 380 20.13 10.75 8.64
N ILE A 381 20.47 10.34 7.41
CA ILE A 381 21.88 10.12 7.01
C ILE A 381 22.54 11.45 6.63
N ALA A 382 21.75 12.35 6.06
CA ALA A 382 22.16 13.68 5.66
C ALA A 382 21.12 14.70 6.13
N PRO A 383 21.44 16.01 6.15
CA PRO A 383 20.49 17.06 6.48
C PRO A 383 19.19 16.94 5.68
N HIS A 384 18.07 17.37 6.26
CA HIS A 384 16.78 17.33 5.60
C HIS A 384 16.85 18.07 4.25
N PRO A 385 16.31 17.53 3.14
CA PRO A 385 16.40 18.18 1.83
C PRO A 385 15.66 19.53 1.75
N ILE A 386 14.83 19.85 2.74
CA ILE A 386 14.10 21.10 2.87
C ILE A 386 14.60 21.81 4.13
N ASP A 387 15.34 22.90 3.95
CA ASP A 387 16.02 23.64 5.03
C ASP A 387 15.08 24.04 6.18
N ALA A 388 13.88 24.47 5.88
CA ALA A 388 12.86 24.86 6.88
C ALA A 388 12.48 23.74 7.85
N LEU A 389 12.85 22.49 7.56
CA LEU A 389 12.51 21.32 8.38
C LEU A 389 13.69 20.69 9.11
N GLN A 390 14.88 21.27 9.01
CA GLN A 390 16.05 20.68 9.65
C GLN A 390 16.02 20.82 11.17
N ASN A 391 16.02 22.02 11.68
CA ASN A 391 16.24 22.33 13.09
C ASN A 391 14.97 22.87 13.74
N ARG A 392 13.92 22.08 13.80
CA ARG A 392 12.68 22.54 14.42
C ARG A 392 12.47 21.96 15.81
N GLN A 393 12.07 22.85 16.73
CA GLN A 393 11.72 22.48 18.09
C GLN A 393 10.23 22.24 18.29
N ARG A 394 9.45 22.34 17.23
CA ARG A 394 8.01 22.07 17.21
C ARG A 394 7.61 21.53 15.85
N ASP A 395 6.53 20.79 15.81
CA ASP A 395 6.01 20.31 14.54
C ASP A 395 5.71 21.50 13.60
N ASN A 396 6.26 21.42 12.41
CA ASN A 396 6.03 22.44 11.41
C ASN A 396 4.69 22.24 10.71
N THR A 397 3.65 22.63 11.43
CA THR A 397 2.28 22.60 10.90
C THR A 397 2.05 23.68 9.85
N GLN A 398 3.00 24.58 9.65
CA GLN A 398 2.83 25.72 8.76
C GLN A 398 3.30 25.49 7.35
N VAL A 399 4.07 24.44 7.09
CA VAL A 399 4.39 24.04 5.73
C VAL A 399 3.18 23.31 5.18
N GLY A 400 2.46 23.98 4.29
CA GLY A 400 1.17 23.51 3.78
C GLY A 400 -0.05 24.01 4.57
N ARG A 401 0.11 24.96 5.46
CA ARG A 401 -0.99 25.78 5.99
C ARG A 401 -1.27 26.93 5.08
#